data_a88217af9fe4d545076e42f999bfab42
#
_entry.id   a88217af9fe4d545076e42f999bfab42
#
_cell.length_a   1.000
_cell.length_b   1.000
_cell.length_c   1.000
_cell.angle_alpha   90.00
_cell.angle_beta   90.00
_cell.angle_gamma   90.00
#
_symmetry.space_group_name_H-M   'P 1'
#
loop_
_entity.id
_entity.type
_entity.pdbx_description
1 polymer ?
#
loop_
_entity_poly.entity_id
_entity_poly.type
_entity_poly.pdbx_seq_one_letter_code
_entity_poly.pdbx_strand_id
1 'polypeptide(L)'
;MTFSAAAFNQWDEFGKQVVKDHLLTKGHIIVPNPDRYGVDLYSDKNGKLYRWEVEVKSTTKWTSQEDYPYDTVSFLGRKEKWKAFPFWYCFVCTETKKILSAYSEQIYQEEYEVRKYIQGRGEVQKFYHVPKHLCYWS
;
A
#
# COMPACT_ATOMS: atom_id res chain seq x y z
N MET A 1 -14.83 2.61 18.96
CA MET A 1 -13.39 2.40 19.21
C MET A 1 -12.68 3.74 19.15
N THR A 2 -11.87 4.01 20.12
CA THR A 2 -11.12 5.27 20.17
C THR A 2 -9.80 5.11 19.42
N PHE A 3 -9.48 6.08 18.56
CA PHE A 3 -8.19 6.11 17.87
C PHE A 3 -7.07 6.27 18.90
N SER A 4 -6.00 5.46 18.76
CA SER A 4 -4.81 5.53 19.61
C SER A 4 -3.60 5.83 18.73
N ALA A 5 -2.91 6.94 19.00
CA ALA A 5 -1.69 7.31 18.30
C ALA A 5 -0.59 6.25 18.51
N ALA A 6 -0.51 5.67 19.71
CA ALA A 6 0.47 4.61 19.99
C ALA A 6 0.18 3.35 19.17
N ALA A 7 -1.09 2.94 19.07
CA ALA A 7 -1.48 1.77 18.27
C ALA A 7 -1.25 2.03 16.78
N PHE A 8 -1.57 3.24 16.29
CA PHE A 8 -1.31 3.62 14.91
C PHE A 8 0.18 3.54 14.58
N ASN A 9 1.02 4.12 15.45
CA ASN A 9 2.48 4.10 15.24
C ASN A 9 3.03 2.67 15.27
N GLN A 10 2.49 1.81 16.12
CA GLN A 10 2.89 0.40 16.21
C GLN A 10 2.60 -0.32 14.90
N TRP A 11 1.40 -0.15 14.34
CA TRP A 11 1.04 -0.79 13.07
C TRP A 11 1.81 -0.22 11.88
N ASP A 12 2.08 1.09 11.89
CA ASP A 12 2.87 1.74 10.85
C ASP A 12 4.29 1.16 10.81
N GLU A 13 4.95 1.05 11.96
CA GLU A 13 6.28 0.46 12.07
C GLU A 13 6.27 -1.02 11.71
N PHE A 14 5.23 -1.76 12.13
CA PHE A 14 5.08 -3.18 11.79
C PHE A 14 5.02 -3.36 10.26
N GLY A 15 4.17 -2.61 9.58
CA GLY A 15 4.02 -2.71 8.13
C GLY A 15 5.31 -2.38 7.40
N LYS A 16 5.97 -1.30 7.78
CA LYS A 16 7.25 -0.90 7.19
C LYS A 16 8.31 -1.98 7.39
N GLN A 17 8.37 -2.58 8.59
CA GLN A 17 9.37 -3.63 8.87
C GLN A 17 9.13 -4.87 8.02
N VAL A 18 7.87 -5.29 7.85
CA VAL A 18 7.53 -6.43 7.00
C VAL A 18 7.98 -6.17 5.56
N VAL A 19 7.72 -4.97 5.03
CA VAL A 19 8.14 -4.61 3.66
C VAL A 19 9.65 -4.54 3.55
N LYS A 20 10.34 -3.94 4.52
CA LYS A 20 11.80 -3.87 4.53
C LYS A 20 12.43 -5.26 4.48
N ASP A 21 11.96 -6.17 5.33
CA ASP A 21 12.48 -7.54 5.37
C ASP A 21 12.26 -8.26 4.04
N HIS A 22 11.09 -8.08 3.45
CA HIS A 22 10.78 -8.65 2.13
C HIS A 22 11.71 -8.10 1.05
N LEU A 23 11.91 -6.79 1.02
CA LEU A 23 12.77 -6.13 0.03
C LEU A 23 14.22 -6.61 0.14
N LEU A 24 14.72 -6.80 1.36
CA LEU A 24 16.07 -7.34 1.57
C LEU A 24 16.21 -8.73 0.95
N THR A 25 15.18 -9.58 1.03
CA THR A 25 15.22 -10.92 0.40
C THR A 25 15.22 -10.83 -1.13
N LYS A 26 14.78 -9.71 -1.71
CA LYS A 26 14.72 -9.49 -3.16
C LYS A 26 15.91 -8.69 -3.69
N GLY A 27 16.93 -8.46 -2.87
CA GLY A 27 18.16 -7.78 -3.28
C GLY A 27 18.12 -6.26 -3.21
N HIS A 28 17.10 -5.68 -2.55
CA HIS A 28 17.05 -4.25 -2.31
C HIS A 28 17.87 -3.86 -1.10
N ILE A 29 18.39 -2.63 -1.12
CA ILE A 29 18.98 -1.98 0.05
C ILE A 29 18.02 -0.87 0.46
N ILE A 30 17.66 -0.80 1.74
CA ILE A 30 16.81 0.28 2.25
C ILE A 30 17.68 1.53 2.38
N VAL A 31 17.22 2.62 1.78
CA VAL A 31 17.93 3.90 1.83
C VAL A 31 17.15 4.92 2.66
N PRO A 32 17.82 5.95 3.22
CA PRO A 32 17.12 6.96 4.00
C PRO A 32 16.03 7.63 3.20
N ASN A 33 14.88 7.88 3.85
CA ASN A 33 13.76 8.58 3.24
C ASN A 33 14.05 10.09 3.29
N PRO A 34 14.25 10.76 2.14
CA PRO A 34 14.55 12.19 2.13
C PRO A 34 13.33 13.07 2.37
N ASP A 35 12.12 12.52 2.24
CA ASP A 35 10.86 13.25 2.36
C ASP A 35 9.89 12.51 3.27
N ARG A 36 9.84 12.93 4.53
CA ARG A 36 8.95 12.33 5.52
C ARG A 36 7.46 12.58 5.25
N TYR A 37 7.13 13.49 4.35
CA TYR A 37 5.75 13.80 3.96
C TYR A 37 5.34 13.12 2.66
N GLY A 38 6.28 12.43 2.00
CA GLY A 38 6.02 11.65 0.79
C GLY A 38 5.68 10.21 1.13
N VAL A 39 6.14 9.29 0.27
CA VAL A 39 5.95 7.85 0.49
C VAL A 39 6.75 7.37 1.70
N ASP A 40 6.39 6.20 2.22
CA ASP A 40 6.92 5.69 3.50
C ASP A 40 8.36 5.21 3.44
N LEU A 41 8.75 4.54 2.35
CA LEU A 41 10.06 3.89 2.24
C LEU A 41 10.71 4.16 0.89
N TYR A 42 12.03 4.17 0.89
CA TYR A 42 12.85 4.21 -0.31
C TYR A 42 13.80 3.01 -0.29
N SER A 43 14.04 2.42 -1.46
CA SER A 43 15.02 1.35 -1.60
C SER A 43 15.79 1.48 -2.91
N ASP A 44 16.97 0.88 -2.95
CA ASP A 44 17.81 0.82 -4.14
C ASP A 44 18.06 -0.62 -4.51
N LYS A 45 17.91 -0.92 -5.78
CA LYS A 45 18.30 -2.23 -6.33
C LYS A 45 19.01 -1.99 -7.65
N ASN A 46 20.26 -2.42 -7.71
CA ASN A 46 21.10 -2.29 -8.89
C ASN A 46 21.17 -0.85 -9.43
N GLY A 47 21.24 0.13 -8.51
CA GLY A 47 21.34 1.54 -8.87
C GLY A 47 20.01 2.22 -9.20
N LYS A 48 18.91 1.48 -9.17
CA LYS A 48 17.58 2.06 -9.40
C LYS A 48 16.87 2.32 -8.09
N LEU A 49 16.31 3.53 -7.93
CA LEU A 49 15.56 3.95 -6.75
C LEU A 49 14.10 3.52 -6.89
N TYR A 50 13.56 2.93 -5.81
CA TYR A 50 12.16 2.54 -5.69
C TYR A 50 11.52 3.26 -4.53
N ARG A 51 10.26 3.66 -4.71
CA ARG A 51 9.45 4.33 -3.68
C ARG A 51 8.30 3.41 -3.29
N TRP A 52 8.01 3.32 -1.98
CA TRP A 52 7.02 2.39 -1.44
C TRP A 52 6.10 3.11 -0.47
N GLU A 53 4.81 3.05 -0.74
CA GLU A 53 3.78 3.46 0.22
C GLU A 53 3.27 2.21 0.90
N VAL A 54 3.20 2.20 2.22
CA VAL A 54 2.87 1.01 3.00
C VAL A 54 1.64 1.27 3.86
N GLU A 55 0.68 0.36 3.78
CA GLU A 55 -0.53 0.41 4.59
C GLU A 55 -0.81 -0.98 5.14
N VAL A 56 -1.18 -1.07 6.41
CA VAL A 56 -1.55 -2.36 7.02
C VAL A 56 -3.04 -2.61 6.90
N LYS A 57 -3.42 -3.87 6.70
CA LYS A 57 -4.80 -4.31 6.68
C LYS A 57 -5.03 -5.31 7.81
N SER A 58 -5.85 -4.92 8.79
CA SER A 58 -6.18 -5.76 9.94
C SER A 58 -7.51 -6.47 9.79
N THR A 59 -8.36 -6.05 8.86
CA THR A 59 -9.70 -6.58 8.68
C THR A 59 -9.85 -7.51 7.49
N THR A 60 -8.82 -7.56 6.62
CA THR A 60 -8.80 -8.43 5.45
C THR A 60 -7.64 -9.39 5.57
N LYS A 61 -7.93 -10.70 5.52
CA LYS A 61 -6.90 -11.74 5.65
C LYS A 61 -6.70 -12.43 4.31
N TRP A 62 -5.44 -12.63 3.93
CA TRP A 62 -5.08 -13.40 2.74
C TRP A 62 -3.71 -14.06 2.93
N THR A 63 -3.49 -15.16 2.24
CA THR A 63 -2.18 -15.81 2.11
C THR A 63 -1.67 -15.75 0.69
N SER A 64 -2.57 -15.58 -0.28
CA SER A 64 -2.27 -15.53 -1.71
C SER A 64 -3.40 -14.81 -2.44
N GLN A 65 -3.24 -14.62 -3.75
CA GLN A 65 -4.29 -14.06 -4.58
C GLN A 65 -5.58 -14.89 -4.52
N GLU A 66 -5.45 -16.22 -4.48
CA GLU A 66 -6.57 -17.13 -4.56
C GLU A 66 -7.53 -17.01 -3.38
N ASP A 67 -7.03 -16.78 -2.17
CA ASP A 67 -7.86 -16.67 -0.98
C ASP A 67 -8.18 -15.23 -0.58
N TYR A 68 -7.74 -14.24 -1.39
CA TYR A 68 -8.14 -12.86 -1.18
C TYR A 68 -9.64 -12.72 -1.43
N PRO A 69 -10.43 -12.20 -0.46
CA PRO A 69 -11.89 -12.36 -0.48
C PRO A 69 -12.64 -11.47 -1.48
N TYR A 70 -11.97 -10.56 -2.16
CA TYR A 70 -12.61 -9.64 -3.12
C TYR A 70 -12.00 -9.79 -4.51
N ASP A 71 -12.77 -9.45 -5.55
CA ASP A 71 -12.27 -9.49 -6.93
C ASP A 71 -11.33 -8.34 -7.24
N THR A 72 -11.47 -7.24 -6.51
CA THR A 72 -10.62 -6.06 -6.69
C THR A 72 -9.96 -5.66 -5.39
N VAL A 73 -8.83 -4.96 -5.52
CA VAL A 73 -8.14 -4.34 -4.39
C VAL A 73 -8.43 -2.84 -4.44
N SER A 74 -8.90 -2.28 -3.33
CA SER A 74 -9.29 -0.87 -3.25
C SER A 74 -8.11 -0.03 -2.75
N PHE A 75 -7.66 0.90 -3.59
CA PHE A 75 -6.57 1.83 -3.25
C PHE A 75 -7.13 3.22 -3.01
N LEU A 76 -6.58 3.95 -2.03
CA LEU A 76 -7.02 5.30 -1.71
C LEU A 76 -6.67 6.28 -2.82
N GLY A 77 -7.65 7.07 -3.26
CA GLY A 77 -7.46 8.07 -4.30
C GLY A 77 -6.54 9.21 -3.86
N ARG A 78 -6.53 9.55 -2.58
CA ARG A 78 -5.70 10.65 -2.06
C ARG A 78 -4.20 10.43 -2.24
N LYS A 79 -3.76 9.18 -2.43
CA LYS A 79 -2.34 8.86 -2.67
C LYS A 79 -1.93 9.14 -4.12
N GLU A 80 -2.88 9.43 -4.99
CA GLU A 80 -2.63 9.79 -6.38
C GLU A 80 -1.72 11.01 -6.50
N LYS A 81 -1.70 11.88 -5.50
CA LYS A 81 -0.86 13.07 -5.49
C LYS A 81 0.64 12.78 -5.66
N TRP A 82 1.08 11.54 -5.36
CA TRP A 82 2.47 11.13 -5.49
C TRP A 82 2.79 10.47 -6.84
N LYS A 83 1.82 10.32 -7.74
CA LYS A 83 2.03 9.60 -9.00
C LYS A 83 3.03 10.27 -9.95
N ALA A 84 3.33 11.56 -9.75
CA ALA A 84 4.36 12.26 -10.52
C ALA A 84 5.74 11.61 -10.35
N PHE A 85 5.96 10.97 -9.19
CA PHE A 85 7.12 10.14 -8.91
C PHE A 85 6.62 8.73 -8.67
N PRO A 86 6.68 7.83 -9.68
CA PRO A 86 6.07 6.50 -9.58
C PRO A 86 6.48 5.76 -8.32
N PHE A 87 5.53 5.06 -7.73
CA PHE A 87 5.74 4.34 -6.47
C PHE A 87 4.93 3.03 -6.46
N TRP A 88 5.34 2.14 -5.56
CA TRP A 88 4.61 0.91 -5.27
C TRP A 88 3.72 1.14 -4.05
N TYR A 89 2.47 0.76 -4.16
CA TYR A 89 1.51 0.83 -3.07
C TYR A 89 1.34 -0.57 -2.50
N CYS A 90 1.73 -0.76 -1.24
CA CYS A 90 1.74 -2.07 -0.58
C CYS A 90 0.70 -2.14 0.52
N PHE A 91 -0.02 -3.24 0.58
CA PHE A 91 -0.84 -3.60 1.73
C PHE A 91 -0.21 -4.79 2.42
N VAL A 92 -0.07 -4.71 3.75
CA VAL A 92 0.48 -5.78 4.58
C VAL A 92 -0.64 -6.36 5.44
N CYS A 93 -0.86 -7.67 5.33
CA CYS A 93 -1.83 -8.37 6.18
C CYS A 93 -1.24 -8.55 7.57
N THR A 94 -1.93 -8.04 8.60
CA THR A 94 -1.42 -8.11 9.98
C THR A 94 -1.30 -9.54 10.50
N GLU A 95 -2.19 -10.44 10.06
CA GLU A 95 -2.18 -11.83 10.54
C GLU A 95 -1.16 -12.71 9.85
N THR A 96 -1.00 -12.57 8.54
CA THR A 96 -0.16 -13.48 7.75
C THR A 96 1.19 -12.89 7.37
N LYS A 97 1.37 -11.58 7.53
CA LYS A 97 2.53 -10.81 7.08
C LYS A 97 2.74 -10.87 5.57
N LYS A 98 1.72 -11.31 4.82
CA LYS A 98 1.78 -11.32 3.37
C LYS A 98 1.59 -9.90 2.83
N ILE A 99 2.21 -9.65 1.68
CA ILE A 99 2.19 -8.35 1.03
C ILE A 99 1.48 -8.49 -0.31
N LEU A 100 0.56 -7.56 -0.60
CA LEU A 100 0.11 -7.35 -1.96
C LEU A 100 0.52 -5.96 -2.37
N SER A 101 0.88 -5.78 -3.62
CA SER A 101 1.33 -4.48 -4.09
C SER A 101 0.90 -4.24 -5.52
N ALA A 102 0.80 -2.96 -5.88
CA ALA A 102 0.54 -2.55 -7.25
C ALA A 102 1.32 -1.27 -7.52
N TYR A 103 1.70 -1.10 -8.78
CA TYR A 103 2.45 0.08 -9.21
C TYR A 103 1.50 1.25 -9.43
N SER A 104 1.91 2.46 -9.06
CA SER A 104 1.06 3.64 -9.13
C SER A 104 0.47 3.89 -10.52
N GLU A 105 1.25 3.67 -11.58
CA GLU A 105 0.76 3.83 -12.94
C GLU A 105 -0.35 2.83 -13.29
N GLN A 106 -0.32 1.64 -12.69
CA GLN A 106 -1.37 0.63 -12.88
C GLN A 106 -2.62 0.97 -12.08
N ILE A 107 -2.46 1.57 -10.90
CA ILE A 107 -3.57 1.87 -9.98
C ILE A 107 -4.42 3.03 -10.50
N TYR A 108 -3.77 4.15 -10.85
CA TYR A 108 -4.47 5.43 -11.10
C TYR A 108 -4.91 5.56 -12.54
N GLN A 109 -5.76 4.60 -12.98
CA GLN A 109 -6.40 4.57 -14.28
C GLN A 109 -7.87 4.96 -14.11
N GLU A 110 -8.43 5.76 -15.01
CA GLU A 110 -9.82 6.19 -14.95
C GLU A 110 -10.79 5.02 -14.86
N GLU A 111 -10.50 3.92 -15.54
CA GLU A 111 -11.36 2.74 -15.57
C GLU A 111 -11.56 2.10 -14.18
N TYR A 112 -10.64 2.35 -13.23
CA TYR A 112 -10.72 1.79 -11.87
C TYR A 112 -11.28 2.78 -10.85
N GLU A 113 -11.55 4.02 -11.26
CA GLU A 113 -12.02 5.06 -10.36
C GLU A 113 -13.42 4.78 -9.85
N VAL A 114 -13.59 4.82 -8.53
CA VAL A 114 -14.89 4.70 -7.85
C VAL A 114 -15.01 5.82 -6.84
N ARG A 115 -16.15 6.50 -6.84
CA ARG A 115 -16.43 7.56 -5.86
C ARG A 115 -17.48 7.06 -4.89
N LYS A 116 -17.18 7.19 -3.60
CA LYS A 116 -18.08 6.74 -2.53
C LYS A 116 -18.33 7.87 -1.55
N TYR A 117 -19.60 8.07 -1.19
CA TYR A 117 -19.95 8.97 -0.10
C TYR A 117 -19.60 8.28 1.22
N ILE A 118 -18.80 8.96 2.04
CA ILE A 118 -18.41 8.42 3.35
C ILE A 118 -19.31 9.03 4.40
N GLN A 119 -20.25 8.23 4.88
CA GLN A 119 -21.16 8.61 5.95
C GLN A 119 -20.34 8.89 7.22
N GLY A 120 -20.65 9.96 7.91
CA GLY A 120 -19.88 10.38 9.08
C GLY A 120 -18.81 11.41 8.78
N ARG A 121 -18.25 11.44 7.57
CA ARG A 121 -17.34 12.49 7.13
C ARG A 121 -18.04 13.54 6.29
N GLY A 122 -19.23 13.22 5.76
CA GLY A 122 -20.01 14.15 4.95
C GLY A 122 -19.35 14.50 3.62
N GLU A 123 -18.49 13.63 3.09
CA GLU A 123 -17.75 13.90 1.87
C GLU A 123 -17.73 12.69 0.93
N VAL A 124 -17.49 12.94 -0.35
CA VAL A 124 -17.27 11.90 -1.35
C VAL A 124 -15.76 11.64 -1.42
N GLN A 125 -15.37 10.38 -1.27
CA GLN A 125 -13.98 9.96 -1.41
C GLN A 125 -13.80 9.15 -2.69
N LYS A 126 -12.64 9.31 -3.31
CA LYS A 126 -12.26 8.60 -4.51
C LYS A 126 -11.38 7.40 -4.16
N PHE A 127 -11.71 6.25 -4.76
CA PHE A 127 -10.94 5.02 -4.63
C PHE A 127 -10.65 4.48 -6.02
N TYR A 128 -9.66 3.61 -6.13
CA TYR A 128 -9.35 2.89 -7.36
C TYR A 128 -9.46 1.40 -7.07
N HIS A 129 -10.39 0.72 -7.74
CA HIS A 129 -10.61 -0.71 -7.59
C HIS A 129 -9.88 -1.46 -8.70
N VAL A 130 -8.72 -1.98 -8.37
CA VAL A 130 -7.84 -2.66 -9.34
C VAL A 130 -8.10 -4.16 -9.27
N PRO A 131 -8.30 -4.84 -10.41
CA PRO A 131 -8.47 -6.30 -10.40
C PRO A 131 -7.30 -6.98 -9.69
N LYS A 132 -7.60 -7.96 -8.83
CA LYS A 132 -6.57 -8.59 -8.01
C LYS A 132 -5.50 -9.30 -8.83
N HIS A 133 -5.83 -9.79 -10.03
CA HIS A 133 -4.85 -10.46 -10.89
C HIS A 133 -3.81 -9.51 -11.48
N LEU A 134 -4.03 -8.19 -11.41
CA LEU A 134 -3.08 -7.17 -11.84
C LEU A 134 -2.15 -6.72 -10.71
N CYS A 135 -2.37 -7.20 -9.49
CA CYS A 135 -1.52 -6.92 -8.34
C CYS A 135 -0.45 -8.00 -8.20
N TYR A 136 0.58 -7.69 -7.42
CA TYR A 136 1.67 -8.63 -7.11
C TYR A 136 1.46 -9.17 -5.70
N TRP A 137 1.66 -10.46 -5.54
CA TRP A 137 1.36 -11.17 -4.29
C TRP A 137 2.63 -11.88 -3.80
N SER A 138 2.96 -11.68 -2.52
CA SER A 138 4.15 -12.33 -1.95
C SER A 138 3.77 -13.54 -1.11
#